data_2ecabeedff86d2012433f0b7d644079e
#
_entry.id   2ecabeedff86d2012433f0b7d644079e
#
_cell.length_a   1.000
_cell.length_b   1.000
_cell.length_c   1.000
_cell.angle_alpha   90.00
_cell.angle_beta   90.00
_cell.angle_gamma   90.00
#
_symmetry.space_group_name_H-M   'P 1'
#
loop_
_entity.id
_entity.type
_entity.pdbx_description
1 polymer ?
#
loop_
_entity_poly.entity_id
_entity_poly.type
_entity_poly.pdbx_seq_one_letter_code
_entity_poly.pdbx_strand_id
1 'polypeptide(L)'
;MRDNHRPKQDLIHEVTGLRKQILDLKEAMVARRRVEEALREGESRLRSLTDGAPVGLCLFRRDGTPLTANARFAMMLGYDSPAELQSVGGVIGVFATTEERIRVLGWGSGSVPGALFRHKNGTPLCLSAMAAQCAGQDSVALVIYNRVALE
;
A
#
# COMPACT_ATOMS: atom_id res chain seq x y z
N MET A 1 40.00 42.23 10.94
CA MET A 1 39.87 43.59 10.38
C MET A 1 40.06 43.62 8.87
N ARG A 2 40.84 42.73 8.31
CA ARG A 2 41.05 42.72 6.85
C ARG A 2 39.81 42.27 6.06
N ASP A 3 38.89 41.58 6.68
CA ASP A 3 37.69 41.12 6.04
C ASP A 3 36.68 42.24 5.70
N ASN A 4 36.87 43.41 6.33
CA ASN A 4 36.03 44.57 6.04
C ASN A 4 36.32 45.25 4.71
N HIS A 5 37.35 44.75 4.01
CA HIS A 5 37.82 45.36 2.75
C HIS A 5 37.44 44.51 1.55
N ARG A 6 36.54 43.58 1.67
CA ARG A 6 36.00 42.88 0.52
C ARG A 6 35.39 43.89 -0.46
N PRO A 7 35.73 43.78 -1.73
CA PRO A 7 35.13 44.66 -2.72
C PRO A 7 33.61 44.58 -2.68
N LYS A 8 32.98 45.74 -2.75
CA LYS A 8 31.50 45.80 -2.74
C LYS A 8 30.89 44.92 -3.83
N GLN A 9 31.56 44.79 -4.97
CA GLN A 9 31.12 43.94 -6.06
C GLN A 9 31.08 42.47 -5.68
N ASP A 10 32.03 41.96 -4.88
CA ASP A 10 32.06 40.58 -4.43
C ASP A 10 30.90 40.30 -3.48
N LEU A 11 30.59 41.26 -2.60
CA LEU A 11 29.47 41.13 -1.67
C LEU A 11 28.13 41.14 -2.43
N ILE A 12 27.99 41.97 -3.43
CA ILE A 12 26.79 42.02 -4.28
C ILE A 12 26.64 40.70 -5.02
N HIS A 13 27.73 40.16 -5.55
CA HIS A 13 27.74 38.90 -6.27
C HIS A 13 27.31 37.74 -5.36
N GLU A 14 27.86 37.71 -4.14
CA GLU A 14 27.53 36.69 -3.13
C GLU A 14 26.06 36.80 -2.74
N VAL A 15 25.54 37.97 -2.45
CA VAL A 15 24.14 38.18 -2.11
C VAL A 15 23.22 37.79 -3.25
N THR A 16 23.56 38.14 -4.47
CA THR A 16 22.76 37.76 -5.64
C THR A 16 22.73 36.25 -5.83
N GLY A 17 23.86 35.57 -5.64
CA GLY A 17 23.95 34.12 -5.71
C GLY A 17 23.13 33.44 -4.63
N LEU A 18 23.20 33.94 -3.40
CA LEU A 18 22.41 33.40 -2.28
C LEU A 18 20.92 33.62 -2.48
N ARG A 19 20.51 34.78 -2.98
CA ARG A 19 19.10 35.04 -3.27
C ARG A 19 18.55 34.10 -4.34
N LYS A 20 19.35 33.81 -5.36
CA LYS A 20 18.98 32.84 -6.39
C LYS A 20 18.83 31.45 -5.80
N GLN A 21 19.75 31.02 -4.93
CA GLN A 21 19.65 29.73 -4.25
C GLN A 21 18.42 29.64 -3.38
N ILE A 22 18.09 30.70 -2.65
CA ILE A 22 16.87 30.74 -1.83
C ILE A 22 15.64 30.60 -2.69
N LEU A 23 15.59 31.31 -3.82
CA LEU A 23 14.45 31.25 -4.73
C LEU A 23 14.29 29.85 -5.31
N ASP A 24 15.40 29.23 -5.75
CA ASP A 24 15.40 27.88 -6.30
C ASP A 24 14.95 26.87 -5.26
N LEU A 25 15.40 27.01 -4.01
CA LEU A 25 14.99 26.15 -2.91
C LEU A 25 13.50 26.32 -2.58
N LYS A 26 13.00 27.53 -2.59
CA LYS A 26 11.57 27.79 -2.36
C LYS A 26 10.71 27.16 -3.45
N GLU A 27 11.12 27.29 -4.69
CA GLU A 27 10.42 26.67 -5.82
C GLU A 27 10.42 25.14 -5.70
N ALA A 28 11.56 24.55 -5.33
CA ALA A 28 11.68 23.12 -5.12
C ALA A 28 10.79 22.66 -3.97
N MET A 29 10.71 23.42 -2.88
CA MET A 29 9.84 23.10 -1.75
C MET A 29 8.36 23.14 -2.12
N VAL A 30 7.96 24.14 -2.91
CA VAL A 30 6.56 24.25 -3.38
C VAL A 30 6.22 23.07 -4.29
N ALA A 31 7.11 22.73 -5.22
CA ALA A 31 6.91 21.60 -6.12
C ALA A 31 6.80 20.28 -5.34
N ARG A 32 7.69 20.07 -4.36
CA ARG A 32 7.67 18.90 -3.51
C ARG A 32 6.37 18.80 -2.71
N ARG A 33 5.92 19.91 -2.13
CA ARG A 33 4.68 19.94 -1.37
C ARG A 33 3.48 19.59 -2.23
N ARG A 34 3.43 20.09 -3.47
CA ARG A 34 2.35 19.74 -4.41
C ARG A 34 2.31 18.26 -4.73
N VAL A 35 3.47 17.65 -4.94
CA VAL A 35 3.57 16.21 -5.21
C VAL A 35 3.13 15.43 -3.98
N GLU A 36 3.57 15.80 -2.78
CA GLU A 36 3.17 15.15 -1.53
C GLU A 36 1.67 15.25 -1.29
N GLU A 37 1.07 16.42 -1.54
CA GLU A 37 -0.37 16.61 -1.41
C GLU A 37 -1.15 15.78 -2.42
N ALA A 38 -0.71 15.75 -3.68
CA ALA A 38 -1.35 14.94 -4.71
C ALA A 38 -1.27 13.44 -4.37
N LEU A 39 -0.14 12.99 -3.86
CA LEU A 39 0.04 11.61 -3.43
C LEU A 39 -0.89 11.28 -2.27
N ARG A 40 -0.97 12.16 -1.27
CA ARG A 40 -1.83 11.98 -0.11
C ARG A 40 -3.30 11.90 -0.51
N GLU A 41 -3.75 12.78 -1.41
CA GLU A 41 -5.11 12.75 -1.92
C GLU A 41 -5.39 11.47 -2.71
N GLY A 42 -4.44 11.05 -3.54
CA GLY A 42 -4.55 9.80 -4.29
C GLY A 42 -4.65 8.58 -3.39
N GLU A 43 -3.80 8.50 -2.37
CA GLU A 43 -3.85 7.42 -1.39
C GLU A 43 -5.16 7.41 -0.60
N SER A 44 -5.63 8.59 -0.21
CA SER A 44 -6.91 8.74 0.51
C SER A 44 -8.08 8.27 -0.33
N ARG A 45 -8.11 8.64 -1.60
CA ARG A 45 -9.16 8.19 -2.54
C ARG A 45 -9.14 6.69 -2.72
N LEU A 46 -7.96 6.12 -2.94
CA LEU A 46 -7.81 4.68 -3.09
C LEU A 46 -8.27 3.94 -1.83
N ARG A 47 -7.88 4.44 -0.66
CA ARG A 47 -8.29 3.86 0.61
C ARG A 47 -9.81 3.90 0.77
N SER A 48 -10.42 5.03 0.47
CA SER A 48 -11.88 5.17 0.54
C SER A 48 -12.60 4.21 -0.40
N LEU A 49 -12.08 4.06 -1.62
CA LEU A 49 -12.65 3.13 -2.59
C LEU A 49 -12.49 1.68 -2.16
N THR A 50 -11.33 1.31 -1.64
CA THR A 50 -11.05 -0.06 -1.23
C THR A 50 -11.79 -0.43 0.05
N ASP A 51 -11.86 0.49 1.03
CA ASP A 51 -12.57 0.23 2.27
C ASP A 51 -14.09 0.20 2.07
N GLY A 52 -14.59 0.97 1.11
CA GLY A 52 -16.01 0.96 0.75
C GLY A 52 -16.43 -0.18 -0.18
N ALA A 53 -15.48 -0.91 -0.75
CA ALA A 53 -15.78 -1.99 -1.66
C ALA A 53 -16.39 -3.19 -0.91
N PRO A 54 -17.35 -3.92 -1.54
CA PRO A 54 -17.96 -5.10 -0.92
C PRO A 54 -17.05 -6.34 -0.96
N VAL A 55 -15.80 -6.16 -1.31
CA VAL A 55 -14.81 -7.23 -1.45
C VAL A 55 -13.59 -6.96 -0.58
N GLY A 56 -12.94 -8.03 -0.13
CA GLY A 56 -11.69 -7.93 0.57
C GLY A 56 -10.52 -7.82 -0.41
N LEU A 57 -9.64 -6.85 -0.21
CA LEU A 57 -8.47 -6.62 -1.04
C LEU A 57 -7.22 -6.71 -0.18
N CYS A 58 -6.24 -7.47 -0.65
CA CYS A 58 -4.94 -7.58 -0.01
C CYS A 58 -3.84 -7.58 -1.06
N LEU A 59 -2.80 -6.81 -0.81
CA LEU A 59 -1.60 -6.82 -1.63
C LEU A 59 -0.48 -7.44 -0.83
N PHE A 60 0.21 -8.42 -1.38
CA PHE A 60 1.29 -9.10 -0.70
C PHE A 60 2.43 -9.42 -1.67
N ARG A 61 3.62 -9.63 -1.12
CA ARG A 61 4.77 -10.09 -1.89
C ARG A 61 4.65 -11.57 -2.17
N ARG A 62 5.40 -12.06 -3.14
CA ARG A 62 5.39 -13.48 -3.50
C ARG A 62 5.78 -14.40 -2.35
N ASP A 63 6.55 -13.91 -1.40
CA ASP A 63 6.92 -14.67 -0.21
C ASP A 63 5.77 -14.77 0.81
N GLY A 64 4.66 -14.09 0.56
CA GLY A 64 3.51 -14.06 1.45
C GLY A 64 3.50 -12.90 2.43
N THR A 65 4.50 -12.02 2.40
CA THR A 65 4.56 -10.85 3.27
C THR A 65 3.46 -9.85 2.87
N PRO A 66 2.54 -9.50 3.79
CA PRO A 66 1.49 -8.54 3.46
C PRO A 66 2.06 -7.14 3.29
N LEU A 67 1.66 -6.44 2.25
CA LEU A 67 2.00 -5.04 2.01
C LEU A 67 0.88 -4.13 2.49
N THR A 68 -0.35 -4.46 2.12
CA THR A 68 -1.53 -3.71 2.55
C THR A 68 -2.78 -4.56 2.40
N ALA A 69 -3.79 -4.26 3.19
CA ALA A 69 -5.10 -4.89 3.11
C ALA A 69 -6.15 -3.83 3.41
N ASN A 70 -7.35 -3.96 2.81
CA ASN A 70 -8.43 -3.05 3.17
C ASN A 70 -9.17 -3.56 4.42
N ALA A 71 -10.01 -2.71 5.00
CA ALA A 71 -10.77 -3.05 6.19
C ALA A 71 -11.71 -4.24 5.94
N ARG A 72 -12.28 -4.34 4.76
CA ARG A 72 -13.18 -5.42 4.40
C ARG A 72 -12.51 -6.79 4.42
N PHE A 73 -11.27 -6.86 3.95
CA PHE A 73 -10.48 -8.09 3.99
C PHE A 73 -10.32 -8.60 5.43
N ALA A 74 -9.95 -7.71 6.33
CA ALA A 74 -9.78 -8.04 7.74
C ALA A 74 -11.12 -8.48 8.36
N MET A 75 -12.19 -7.74 8.10
CA MET A 75 -13.52 -8.05 8.63
C MET A 75 -14.05 -9.39 8.15
N MET A 76 -13.85 -9.73 6.89
CA MET A 76 -14.31 -11.01 6.33
C MET A 76 -13.64 -12.20 7.02
N LEU A 77 -12.43 -12.01 7.53
CA LEU A 77 -11.69 -13.04 8.25
C LEU A 77 -11.86 -12.94 9.77
N GLY A 78 -12.69 -12.03 10.25
CA GLY A 78 -13.00 -11.88 11.66
C GLY A 78 -12.05 -10.99 12.44
N TYR A 79 -11.18 -10.25 11.78
CA TYR A 79 -10.26 -9.31 12.42
C TYR A 79 -10.88 -7.93 12.48
N ASP A 80 -10.53 -7.17 13.51
CA ASP A 80 -11.06 -5.82 13.69
C ASP A 80 -10.41 -4.79 12.79
N SER A 81 -9.15 -5.02 12.39
CA SER A 81 -8.39 -4.09 11.56
C SER A 81 -7.33 -4.83 10.75
N PRO A 82 -6.84 -4.21 9.65
CA PRO A 82 -5.70 -4.76 8.92
C PRO A 82 -4.44 -4.87 9.76
N ALA A 83 -4.25 -3.98 10.74
CA ALA A 83 -3.11 -4.03 11.65
C ALA A 83 -3.13 -5.29 12.51
N GLU A 84 -4.30 -5.67 13.00
CA GLU A 84 -4.47 -6.92 13.76
C GLU A 84 -4.14 -8.13 12.89
N LEU A 85 -4.58 -8.12 11.64
CA LEU A 85 -4.28 -9.18 10.70
C LEU A 85 -2.77 -9.35 10.49
N GLN A 86 -2.04 -8.25 10.37
CA GLN A 86 -0.59 -8.28 10.21
C GLN A 86 0.12 -8.84 11.44
N SER A 87 -0.43 -8.60 12.63
CA SER A 87 0.18 -9.04 13.89
C SER A 87 0.15 -10.57 14.06
N VAL A 88 -0.75 -11.26 13.37
CA VAL A 88 -0.88 -12.72 13.47
C VAL A 88 -0.21 -13.48 12.33
N GLY A 89 0.71 -12.85 11.62
CA GLY A 89 1.46 -13.49 10.54
C GLY A 89 0.98 -13.12 9.14
N GLY A 90 0.09 -12.14 9.02
CA GLY A 90 -0.36 -11.62 7.74
C GLY A 90 -1.09 -12.65 6.89
N VAL A 91 -0.90 -12.54 5.58
CA VAL A 91 -1.60 -13.39 4.60
C VAL A 91 -1.29 -14.89 4.79
N ILE A 92 -0.08 -15.22 5.22
CA ILE A 92 0.31 -16.62 5.43
C ILE A 92 -0.56 -17.27 6.49
N GLY A 93 -0.90 -16.52 7.56
CA GLY A 93 -1.70 -17.03 8.66
C GLY A 93 -3.19 -17.13 8.39
N VAL A 94 -3.69 -16.55 7.28
CA VAL A 94 -5.13 -16.55 7.00
C VAL A 94 -5.60 -17.72 6.15
N PHE A 95 -4.68 -18.52 5.61
CA PHE A 95 -5.07 -19.71 4.85
C PHE A 95 -5.33 -20.89 5.81
N ALA A 96 -6.32 -21.69 5.48
CA ALA A 96 -6.69 -22.84 6.31
C ALA A 96 -5.58 -23.89 6.37
N THR A 97 -4.89 -24.11 5.26
CA THR A 97 -3.79 -25.06 5.17
C THR A 97 -2.65 -24.48 4.33
N THR A 98 -1.46 -25.08 4.48
CA THR A 98 -0.31 -24.72 3.64
C THR A 98 -0.58 -25.02 2.17
N GLU A 99 -1.31 -26.09 1.90
CA GLU A 99 -1.68 -26.48 0.54
C GLU A 99 -2.57 -25.44 -0.13
N GLU A 100 -3.56 -24.92 0.60
CA GLU A 100 -4.42 -23.84 0.10
C GLU A 100 -3.61 -22.57 -0.17
N ARG A 101 -2.67 -22.25 0.70
CA ARG A 101 -1.79 -21.11 0.49
C ARG A 101 -1.00 -21.24 -0.81
N ILE A 102 -0.40 -22.40 -1.03
CA ILE A 102 0.36 -22.66 -2.25
C ILE A 102 -0.56 -22.59 -3.47
N ARG A 103 -1.74 -23.18 -3.37
CA ARG A 103 -2.72 -23.19 -4.45
C ARG A 103 -3.12 -21.76 -4.85
N VAL A 104 -3.45 -20.92 -3.89
CA VAL A 104 -3.92 -19.55 -4.17
C VAL A 104 -2.76 -18.65 -4.59
N LEU A 105 -1.66 -18.66 -3.86
CA LEU A 105 -0.52 -17.79 -4.14
C LEU A 105 0.28 -18.23 -5.37
N GLY A 106 0.28 -19.51 -5.67
CA GLY A 106 0.99 -20.06 -6.83
C GLY A 106 0.20 -20.05 -8.13
N TRP A 107 -1.07 -19.66 -8.08
CA TRP A 107 -1.94 -19.65 -9.26
C TRP A 107 -1.51 -18.63 -10.32
N GLY A 108 -0.79 -17.59 -9.92
CA GLY A 108 -0.32 -16.55 -10.83
C GLY A 108 -1.36 -15.47 -11.06
N SER A 109 -2.34 -15.75 -11.89
CA SER A 109 -3.46 -14.84 -12.14
C SER A 109 -4.70 -15.64 -12.45
N GLY A 110 -5.83 -15.22 -11.95
CA GLY A 110 -7.12 -15.82 -12.25
C GLY A 110 -8.00 -16.03 -11.05
N SER A 111 -9.14 -16.65 -11.30
CA SER A 111 -10.15 -16.94 -10.29
C SER A 111 -9.88 -18.27 -9.60
N VAL A 112 -9.95 -18.28 -8.28
CA VAL A 112 -9.80 -19.47 -7.45
C VAL A 112 -11.10 -19.67 -6.68
N PRO A 113 -12.05 -20.44 -7.21
CA PRO A 113 -13.32 -20.68 -6.52
C PRO A 113 -13.12 -21.59 -5.31
N GLY A 114 -13.83 -21.29 -4.23
CA GLY A 114 -13.84 -22.15 -3.05
C GLY A 114 -12.52 -22.22 -2.31
N ALA A 115 -11.77 -21.14 -2.26
CA ALA A 115 -10.54 -21.09 -1.48
C ALA A 115 -10.87 -21.15 0.03
N LEU A 116 -10.10 -21.93 0.76
CA LEU A 116 -10.32 -22.12 2.21
C LEU A 116 -9.38 -21.20 3.00
N PHE A 117 -9.98 -20.30 3.72
CA PHE A 117 -9.28 -19.38 4.61
C PHE A 117 -9.55 -19.76 6.05
N ARG A 118 -8.78 -19.21 6.97
CA ARG A 118 -8.95 -19.39 8.40
C ARG A 118 -9.50 -18.12 9.04
N HIS A 119 -10.66 -18.22 9.65
CA HIS A 119 -11.22 -17.17 10.46
C HIS A 119 -10.36 -16.97 11.73
N LYS A 120 -10.42 -15.78 12.32
CA LYS A 120 -9.71 -15.47 13.57
C LYS A 120 -9.96 -16.50 14.67
N ASN A 121 -11.18 -17.05 14.74
CA ASN A 121 -11.55 -18.05 15.73
C ASN A 121 -11.09 -19.48 15.39
N GLY A 122 -10.37 -19.67 14.29
CA GLY A 122 -9.89 -20.96 13.85
C GLY A 122 -10.82 -21.73 12.91
N THR A 123 -12.02 -21.23 12.68
CA THR A 123 -12.99 -21.88 11.79
C THR A 123 -12.59 -21.69 10.32
N PRO A 124 -12.67 -22.75 9.49
CA PRO A 124 -12.42 -22.60 8.06
C PRO A 124 -13.54 -21.81 7.38
N LEU A 125 -13.15 -20.92 6.47
CA LEU A 125 -14.05 -20.13 5.64
C LEU A 125 -13.84 -20.45 4.18
N CYS A 126 -14.92 -20.74 3.47
CA CYS A 126 -14.86 -20.94 2.02
C CYS A 126 -15.27 -19.65 1.32
N LEU A 127 -14.31 -19.04 0.64
CA LEU A 127 -14.52 -17.77 -0.07
C LEU A 127 -14.02 -17.91 -1.50
N SER A 128 -14.65 -17.18 -2.39
CA SER A 128 -14.12 -17.05 -3.74
C SER A 128 -12.97 -16.05 -3.74
N ALA A 129 -11.93 -16.35 -4.49
CA ALA A 129 -10.75 -15.51 -4.55
C ALA A 129 -10.35 -15.26 -5.99
N MET A 130 -9.74 -14.12 -6.23
CA MET A 130 -9.05 -13.79 -7.49
C MET A 130 -7.67 -13.32 -7.14
N ALA A 131 -6.67 -13.88 -7.83
CA ALA A 131 -5.30 -13.45 -7.70
C ALA A 131 -4.87 -12.74 -8.98
N ALA A 132 -4.13 -11.66 -8.84
CA ALA A 132 -3.61 -10.91 -9.97
C ALA A 132 -2.17 -10.49 -9.67
N GLN A 133 -1.27 -10.79 -10.60
CA GLN A 133 0.12 -10.38 -10.46
C GLN A 133 0.26 -8.91 -10.85
N CYS A 134 0.90 -8.14 -9.98
CA CYS A 134 1.14 -6.73 -10.26
C CYS A 134 2.30 -6.58 -11.23
N ALA A 135 2.05 -5.89 -12.34
CA ALA A 135 3.06 -5.68 -13.37
C ALA A 135 4.23 -4.85 -12.83
N GLY A 136 5.46 -5.30 -13.11
CA GLY A 136 6.66 -4.59 -12.73
C GLY A 136 7.03 -4.67 -11.26
N GLN A 137 6.27 -5.38 -10.45
CA GLN A 137 6.54 -5.56 -9.02
C GLN A 137 6.45 -7.04 -8.66
N ASP A 138 7.23 -7.43 -7.67
CA ASP A 138 7.19 -8.79 -7.14
C ASP A 138 6.08 -8.93 -6.10
N SER A 139 4.87 -8.55 -6.49
CA SER A 139 3.71 -8.52 -5.63
C SER A 139 2.48 -9.08 -6.33
N VAL A 140 1.57 -9.59 -5.53
CA VAL A 140 0.32 -10.19 -5.99
C VAL A 140 -0.83 -9.52 -5.24
N ALA A 141 -1.86 -9.16 -5.98
CA ALA A 141 -3.11 -8.68 -5.41
C ALA A 141 -4.07 -9.84 -5.25
N LEU A 142 -4.67 -9.95 -4.07
CA LEU A 142 -5.66 -10.97 -3.76
C LEU A 142 -6.98 -10.28 -3.46
N VAL A 143 -8.02 -10.67 -4.19
CA VAL A 143 -9.38 -10.21 -3.96
C VAL A 143 -10.20 -11.39 -3.46
N ILE A 144 -10.83 -11.23 -2.29
CA ILE A 144 -11.72 -12.24 -1.75
C ILE A 144 -13.14 -11.69 -1.68
N TYR A 145 -14.10 -12.52 -1.96
CA TYR A 145 -15.50 -12.12 -1.92
C TYR A 145 -16.39 -13.31 -1.54
N ASN A 146 -17.52 -12.97 -0.98
CA ASN A 146 -18.53 -13.99 -0.67
C ASN A 146 -19.47 -14.12 -1.87
N ARG A 147 -19.53 -15.29 -2.44
CA ARG A 147 -20.36 -15.56 -3.62
C ARG A 147 -21.85 -15.26 -3.38
N VAL A 148 -22.31 -15.49 -2.15
CA VAL A 148 -23.72 -15.24 -1.81
C VAL A 148 -24.06 -13.76 -1.82
N ALA A 149 -23.11 -12.90 -1.49
CA ALA A 149 -23.32 -11.46 -1.43
C ALA A 149 -23.44 -10.80 -2.81
N LEU A 150 -23.09 -11.50 -3.88
CA LEU A 150 -23.15 -11.00 -5.26
C LEU A 150 -24.42 -11.41 -5.99
N GLU A 151 -25.21 -12.27 -5.40
CA GLU A 151 -26.53 -12.65 -5.91
C GLU A 151 -27.60 -11.65 -5.40
#